data_4375924ea273945e601a4ce111ccbf60
#
_entry.id   4375924ea273945e601a4ce111ccbf60
#
_cell.length_a   1.000
_cell.length_b   1.000
_cell.length_c   1.000
_cell.angle_alpha   90.00
_cell.angle_beta   90.00
_cell.angle_gamma   90.00
#
_symmetry.space_group_name_H-M   'P 1'
#
loop_
_entity.id
_entity.type
_entity.pdbx_description
1 polymer ?
#
loop_
_entity_poly.entity_id
_entity_poly.type
_entity_poly.pdbx_seq_one_letter_code
_entity_poly.pdbx_strand_id
1 'polypeptide(L)'
;MAVVRHVTLVAGTQQEVWSDRDHTEIGFLHKGNVPDPVYVRTDGPLAVVKADGTYAVLPGQQRWVARLQSSASPTTVSVISAGAAEIEVEFSP
;
A
#
# COMPACT_ATOMS: atom_id res chain seq x y z
N MET A 1 -11.32 -2.65 -15.01
CA MET A 1 -12.03 -2.86 -13.72
C MET A 1 -11.05 -2.69 -12.57
N ALA A 2 -11.40 -1.91 -11.58
CA ALA A 2 -10.55 -1.75 -10.39
C ALA A 2 -10.54 -3.03 -9.54
N VAL A 3 -9.39 -3.31 -8.93
CA VAL A 3 -9.25 -4.43 -8.00
C VAL A 3 -9.04 -3.82 -6.61
N VAL A 4 -9.87 -4.22 -5.65
CA VAL A 4 -9.78 -3.72 -4.27
C VAL A 4 -9.41 -4.88 -3.35
N ARG A 5 -8.36 -4.67 -2.55
CA ARG A 5 -7.90 -5.64 -1.54
C ARG A 5 -8.08 -5.04 -0.16
N HIS A 6 -8.66 -5.82 0.75
CA HIS A 6 -8.77 -5.45 2.16
C HIS A 6 -7.70 -6.20 2.93
N VAL A 7 -6.90 -5.47 3.69
CA VAL A 7 -5.74 -6.05 4.38
C VAL A 7 -5.73 -5.58 5.82
N THR A 8 -5.52 -6.52 6.75
CA THR A 8 -5.22 -6.21 8.14
C THR A 8 -3.74 -6.49 8.38
N LEU A 9 -2.97 -5.44 8.69
CA LEU A 9 -1.53 -5.57 8.88
C LEU A 9 -1.22 -6.15 10.26
N VAL A 10 -0.13 -6.90 10.31
CA VAL A 10 0.50 -7.31 11.58
C VAL A 10 1.50 -6.23 11.96
N ALA A 11 1.44 -5.75 13.21
CA ALA A 11 2.28 -4.65 13.68
C ALA A 11 3.77 -4.93 13.41
N GLY A 12 4.42 -3.98 12.78
CA GLY A 12 5.85 -4.05 12.48
C GLY A 12 6.25 -5.04 11.38
N THR A 13 5.29 -5.70 10.74
CA THR A 13 5.55 -6.70 9.71
C THR A 13 5.13 -6.19 8.34
N GLN A 14 6.06 -6.21 7.40
CA GLN A 14 5.81 -5.85 6.02
C GLN A 14 4.92 -6.90 5.35
N GLN A 15 4.00 -6.43 4.51
CA GLN A 15 3.14 -7.29 3.71
C GLN A 15 3.12 -6.82 2.27
N GLU A 16 3.13 -7.77 1.34
CA GLU A 16 2.94 -7.48 -0.07
C GLU A 16 1.47 -7.65 -0.43
N VAL A 17 0.96 -6.71 -1.22
CA VAL A 17 -0.39 -6.75 -1.77
C VAL A 17 -0.26 -6.70 -3.28
N TRP A 18 -0.97 -7.55 -3.99
CA TRP A 18 -0.77 -7.68 -5.43
C TRP A 18 -2.08 -7.86 -6.20
N SER A 19 -2.00 -7.54 -7.49
CA SER A 19 -3.00 -7.85 -8.50
C SER A 19 -2.31 -8.54 -9.66
N ASP A 20 -2.97 -9.47 -10.33
CA ASP A 20 -2.42 -10.21 -11.46
C ASP A 20 -2.34 -9.36 -12.74
N ARG A 21 -2.79 -8.12 -12.70
CA ARG A 21 -2.76 -7.19 -13.84
C ARG A 21 -1.72 -6.11 -13.63
N ASP A 22 -1.41 -5.41 -14.71
CA ASP A 22 -0.57 -4.22 -14.67
C ASP A 22 -1.43 -3.00 -14.35
N HIS A 23 -1.01 -2.23 -13.34
CA HIS A 23 -1.70 -1.02 -12.91
C HIS A 23 -0.68 0.10 -12.72
N THR A 24 -1.06 1.33 -13.06
CA THR A 24 -0.17 2.49 -12.96
C THR A 24 -0.46 3.37 -11.75
N GLU A 25 -1.64 3.26 -11.17
CA GLU A 25 -2.01 4.04 -9.99
C GLU A 25 -2.63 3.13 -8.94
N ILE A 26 -2.20 3.28 -7.71
CA ILE A 26 -2.66 2.50 -6.57
C ILE A 26 -3.16 3.45 -5.49
N GLY A 27 -4.38 3.25 -5.05
CA GLY A 27 -4.99 4.00 -3.95
C GLY A 27 -4.87 3.23 -2.65
N PHE A 28 -4.47 3.92 -1.58
CA PHE A 28 -4.37 3.35 -0.25
C PHE A 28 -5.30 4.12 0.69
N LEU A 29 -6.20 3.40 1.35
CA LEU A 29 -7.08 3.97 2.37
C LEU A 29 -6.74 3.36 3.71
N HIS A 30 -6.34 4.20 4.67
CA HIS A 30 -6.16 3.80 6.07
C HIS A 30 -7.52 3.93 6.77
N LYS A 31 -8.05 2.83 7.29
CA LYS A 31 -9.40 2.83 7.89
C LYS A 31 -9.48 3.53 9.23
N GLY A 32 -8.36 3.94 9.81
CA GLY A 32 -8.34 4.73 11.04
C GLY A 32 -8.56 3.92 12.32
N ASN A 33 -8.39 2.61 12.28
CA ASN A 33 -8.58 1.75 13.46
C ASN A 33 -7.44 1.84 14.47
N VAL A 34 -6.27 2.34 14.06
CA VAL A 34 -5.10 2.60 14.92
C VAL A 34 -4.51 3.96 14.59
N PRO A 35 -3.78 4.61 15.52
CA PRO A 35 -3.18 5.93 15.26
C PRO A 35 -1.91 5.88 14.41
N ASP A 36 -1.33 4.71 14.21
CA ASP A 36 -0.06 4.56 13.49
C ASP A 36 -0.27 4.74 11.99
N PRO A 37 0.57 5.55 11.30
CA PRO A 37 0.53 5.64 9.85
C PRO A 37 0.88 4.31 9.18
N VAL A 38 0.38 4.13 7.96
CA VAL A 38 0.80 3.05 7.08
C VAL A 38 1.81 3.62 6.08
N TYR A 39 2.92 2.92 5.91
CA TYR A 39 3.94 3.30 4.93
C TYR A 39 3.85 2.36 3.75
N VAL A 40 3.80 2.93 2.55
CA VAL A 40 3.58 2.17 1.31
C VAL A 40 4.69 2.44 0.32
N ARG A 41 5.00 1.45 -0.49
CA ARG A 41 6.02 1.54 -1.51
C ARG A 41 5.56 0.80 -2.77
N THR A 42 5.70 1.46 -3.93
CA THR A 42 5.21 0.95 -5.21
C THR A 42 6.31 0.71 -6.24
N ASP A 43 7.58 0.95 -5.88
CA ASP A 43 8.71 0.91 -6.80
C ASP A 43 9.52 -0.39 -6.76
N GLY A 44 9.03 -1.41 -6.06
CA GLY A 44 9.61 -2.74 -6.01
C GLY A 44 10.26 -3.12 -4.67
N PRO A 45 11.12 -2.29 -4.05
CA PRO A 45 11.69 -2.63 -2.74
C PRO A 45 10.64 -2.75 -1.64
N LEU A 46 10.98 -3.48 -0.57
CA LEU A 46 10.09 -3.65 0.57
C LEU A 46 9.96 -2.35 1.37
N ALA A 47 8.75 -2.05 1.83
CA ALA A 47 8.50 -0.90 2.67
C ALA A 47 9.11 -1.11 4.06
N VAL A 48 9.71 -0.04 4.59
CA VAL A 48 10.23 0.03 5.95
C VAL A 48 9.65 1.27 6.61
N VAL A 49 9.29 1.20 7.87
CA VAL A 49 8.68 2.32 8.59
C VAL A 49 9.60 3.55 8.51
N LYS A 50 9.05 4.67 8.04
CA LYS A 50 9.74 5.97 7.88
C LYS A 50 10.98 5.95 6.98
N ALA A 51 11.15 4.92 6.15
CA ALA A 51 12.30 4.85 5.26
C ALA A 51 12.10 5.70 4.00
N ASP A 52 13.21 6.08 3.38
CA ASP A 52 13.18 6.75 2.08
C ASP A 52 12.48 5.86 1.04
N GLY A 53 11.77 6.48 0.12
CA GLY A 53 11.02 5.78 -0.92
C GLY A 53 9.64 5.30 -0.49
N THR A 54 9.26 5.48 0.77
CA THR A 54 7.93 5.17 1.25
C THR A 54 7.05 6.42 1.30
N TYR A 55 5.74 6.21 1.15
CA TYR A 55 4.74 7.25 1.31
C TYR A 55 3.91 6.93 2.55
N ALA A 56 3.66 7.94 3.38
CA ALA A 56 2.85 7.76 4.58
C ALA A 56 1.37 7.95 4.25
N VAL A 57 0.53 7.04 4.75
CA VAL A 57 -0.93 7.16 4.70
C VAL A 57 -1.40 7.29 6.14
N LEU A 58 -1.96 8.47 6.46
CA LEU A 58 -2.41 8.78 7.81
C LEU A 58 -3.77 8.13 8.10
N PRO A 59 -4.12 7.91 9.39
CA PRO A 59 -5.43 7.34 9.73
C PRO A 59 -6.58 8.14 9.11
N GLY A 60 -7.48 7.45 8.42
CA GLY A 60 -8.61 8.07 7.72
C GLY A 60 -8.27 8.70 6.38
N GLN A 61 -7.02 8.73 6.00
CA GLN A 61 -6.58 9.31 4.73
C GLN A 61 -6.67 8.29 3.61
N GLN A 62 -7.07 8.76 2.42
CA GLN A 62 -6.87 8.02 1.18
C GLN A 62 -5.80 8.71 0.37
N ARG A 63 -4.84 7.95 -0.14
CA ARG A 63 -3.73 8.49 -0.94
C ARG A 63 -3.53 7.66 -2.19
N TRP A 64 -3.42 8.33 -3.34
CA TRP A 64 -3.09 7.71 -4.60
C TRP A 64 -1.61 7.87 -4.89
N VAL A 65 -0.96 6.77 -5.23
CA VAL A 65 0.47 6.74 -5.52
C VAL A 65 0.67 6.14 -6.90
N ALA A 66 1.44 6.85 -7.74
CA ALA A 66 1.80 6.35 -9.05
C ALA A 66 2.78 5.19 -8.91
N ARG A 67 2.62 4.18 -9.77
CA ARG A 67 3.59 3.12 -9.90
C ARG A 67 4.62 3.53 -10.95
N LEU A 68 5.83 3.80 -10.51
CA LEU A 68 6.88 4.32 -11.37
C LEU A 68 7.54 3.26 -12.25
N GLN A 69 7.44 2.00 -11.88
CA GLN A 69 7.92 0.91 -12.72
C GLN A 69 6.87 0.55 -13.75
N SER A 70 7.28 0.62 -15.00
CA SER A 70 6.39 0.31 -16.11
C SER A 70 6.20 -1.21 -16.27
N SER A 71 4.99 -1.60 -16.58
CA SER A 71 4.62 -2.80 -17.32
C SER A 71 5.18 -4.12 -16.81
N ALA A 72 5.08 -4.40 -15.55
CA ALA A 72 5.23 -5.78 -15.10
C ALA A 72 3.93 -6.24 -14.45
N SER A 73 3.42 -7.32 -14.94
CA SER A 73 2.32 -8.06 -14.34
C SER A 73 2.92 -9.24 -13.58
N PRO A 74 2.58 -9.48 -12.32
CA PRO A 74 1.60 -8.76 -11.51
C PRO A 74 2.11 -7.43 -10.97
N THR A 75 1.18 -6.56 -10.60
CA THR A 75 1.49 -5.36 -9.83
C THR A 75 1.56 -5.71 -8.35
N THR A 76 2.70 -5.45 -7.74
CA THR A 76 2.91 -5.75 -6.32
C THR A 76 3.31 -4.46 -5.59
N VAL A 77 2.67 -4.20 -4.47
CA VAL A 77 3.01 -3.08 -3.59
C VAL A 77 3.36 -3.61 -2.20
N SER A 78 4.24 -2.90 -1.50
CA SER A 78 4.65 -3.27 -0.16
C SER A 78 4.08 -2.27 0.84
N VAL A 79 3.54 -2.78 1.94
CA VAL A 79 2.93 -1.96 2.99
C VAL A 79 3.42 -2.41 4.36
N ILE A 80 3.56 -1.45 5.27
CA ILE A 80 3.96 -1.72 6.66
C ILE A 80 3.40 -0.65 7.58
N SER A 81 3.08 -1.03 8.81
CA SER A 81 2.73 -0.10 9.88
C SER A 81 3.30 -0.59 11.20
N ALA A 82 3.60 0.34 12.09
CA ALA A 82 3.99 0.00 13.46
C ALA A 82 2.83 -0.57 14.27
N GLY A 83 1.59 -0.32 13.85
CA GLY A 83 0.39 -0.88 14.47
C GLY A 83 -0.34 -1.84 13.54
N ALA A 84 -1.35 -2.53 14.07
CA ALA A 84 -2.19 -3.46 13.30
C ALA A 84 -3.27 -2.70 12.52
N ALA A 85 -2.85 -1.91 11.53
CA ALA A 85 -3.74 -1.08 10.75
C ALA A 85 -4.57 -1.91 9.77
N GLU A 86 -5.83 -1.53 9.59
CA GLU A 86 -6.68 -2.05 8.53
C GLU A 86 -6.64 -1.08 7.35
N ILE A 87 -6.40 -1.59 6.17
CA ILE A 87 -6.28 -0.78 4.96
C ILE A 87 -7.08 -1.38 3.80
N GLU A 88 -7.43 -0.53 2.85
CA GLU A 88 -7.89 -0.96 1.53
C GLU A 88 -6.86 -0.52 0.50
N VAL A 89 -6.50 -1.42 -0.38
CA VAL A 89 -5.60 -1.14 -1.50
C VAL A 89 -6.41 -1.27 -2.78
N GLU A 90 -6.53 -0.18 -3.52
CA GLU A 90 -7.26 -0.15 -4.77
C GLU A 90 -6.30 -0.02 -5.95
N PHE A 91 -6.30 -1.03 -6.80
CA PHE A 91 -5.53 -0.98 -8.06
C PHE A 91 -6.46 -0.41 -9.13
N SER A 92 -6.11 0.75 -9.66
CA SER A 92 -6.95 1.39 -10.69
C SER A 92 -6.91 0.59 -11.99
N PRO A 93 -7.98 0.69 -12.78
CA PRO A 93 -8.04 -0.01 -14.05
C PRO A 93 -6.95 0.40 -15.02
#